data_6d612ddfc7862a89969789b5cfe2d935
#
_entry.id   6d612ddfc7862a89969789b5cfe2d935
#
_cell.length_a   1.000
_cell.length_b   1.000
_cell.length_c   1.000
_cell.angle_alpha   90.00
_cell.angle_beta   90.00
_cell.angle_gamma   90.00
#
_symmetry.space_group_name_H-M   'P 1'
#
loop_
_entity.id
_entity.type
_entity.pdbx_description
1 polymer ?
#
loop_
_entity_poly.entity_id
_entity_poly.type
_entity_poly.pdbx_seq_one_letter_code
_entity_poly.pdbx_strand_id
1 'polypeptide(L)'
;MTKKIFSIFLFLFLAFGSIYANAINEKAKNLEENKRIQQQLNKKLEDLASDILSGEKTLKDLSSQIQTLNSQTAKLEENAKAQYKELNLLTTQNGDLLKTRANMEGKLIALMAKDFAYDLPIPQGYVEGKESFMAFEILGNLDKVLSSEIFKLSKDYEDVSKMIDDKQMQIQKINDNLKVYNAQLVKLQDLRKKQIDEINKQKTDRAIYVKKLEDLQAQQDELRKTLNQLRIIQRKQEEKEQEKPSISNSKIANNNQKIRQLGSSYQGGVIKRYTGKKTIAPLDSFTVKQKFGNYIDPVYNIKIFNESVVLKSTKSDAVVKNVLNGKVVFAKDTSMLARVVIVEHDDGIHTIYAHLDKIAPNIKVGKNIKKGAIVGRIKNDLTFEVTQKNFHINPLELISLN
;
A
#
# COMPACT_ATOMS: atom_id res chain seq x y z
N MET A 1 15.99 -56.72 51.91
CA MET A 1 16.53 -56.09 50.72
C MET A 1 15.46 -55.73 49.61
N THR A 2 14.32 -56.37 49.61
CA THR A 2 13.28 -56.25 48.56
C THR A 2 12.46 -54.95 48.57
N LYS A 3 12.27 -54.29 49.71
CA LYS A 3 11.51 -53.00 49.79
C LYS A 3 12.23 -51.77 49.23
N LYS A 4 13.58 -51.74 49.24
CA LYS A 4 14.39 -50.63 48.72
C LYS A 4 14.49 -50.67 47.21
N ILE A 5 14.43 -51.80 46.55
CA ILE A 5 14.51 -51.97 45.11
C ILE A 5 13.18 -51.56 44.48
N PHE A 6 12.03 -51.78 45.10
CA PHE A 6 10.71 -51.39 44.62
C PHE A 6 10.52 -49.89 44.71
N SER A 7 11.07 -49.19 45.69
CA SER A 7 11.01 -47.72 45.82
C SER A 7 11.85 -47.02 44.77
N ILE A 8 12.99 -47.54 44.34
CA ILE A 8 13.88 -46.99 43.31
C ILE A 8 13.24 -47.16 41.92
N PHE A 9 12.56 -48.27 41.68
CA PHE A 9 11.86 -48.52 40.41
C PHE A 9 10.62 -47.63 40.26
N LEU A 10 9.90 -47.34 41.34
CA LEU A 10 8.75 -46.42 41.33
C LEU A 10 9.20 -44.99 41.12
N PHE A 11 10.36 -44.55 41.66
CA PHE A 11 10.91 -43.21 41.45
C PHE A 11 11.44 -43.01 40.04
N LEU A 12 12.03 -44.05 39.43
CA LEU A 12 12.48 -44.01 38.02
C LEU A 12 11.30 -43.95 37.03
N PHE A 13 10.17 -44.60 37.35
CA PHE A 13 8.98 -44.57 36.52
C PHE A 13 8.26 -43.19 36.57
N LEU A 14 8.28 -42.51 37.73
CA LEU A 14 7.76 -41.16 37.91
C LEU A 14 8.64 -40.08 37.21
N ALA A 15 9.98 -40.28 37.24
CA ALA A 15 10.91 -39.37 36.55
C ALA A 15 10.84 -39.49 35.01
N PHE A 16 10.65 -40.70 34.49
CA PHE A 16 10.43 -40.90 33.06
C PHE A 16 9.07 -40.36 32.60
N GLY A 17 8.02 -40.44 33.40
CA GLY A 17 6.70 -39.88 33.11
C GLY A 17 6.72 -38.35 33.01
N SER A 18 7.49 -37.69 33.86
CA SER A 18 7.59 -36.20 33.83
C SER A 18 8.42 -35.67 32.66
N ILE A 19 9.45 -36.39 32.21
CA ILE A 19 10.26 -36.02 31.05
C ILE A 19 9.45 -36.19 29.75
N TYR A 20 8.66 -37.27 29.63
CA TYR A 20 7.76 -37.47 28.48
C TYR A 20 6.60 -36.45 28.45
N ALA A 21 6.03 -36.10 29.60
CA ALA A 21 4.98 -35.10 29.71
C ALA A 21 5.48 -33.68 29.35
N ASN A 22 6.71 -33.32 29.76
CA ASN A 22 7.32 -32.04 29.37
C ASN A 22 7.64 -31.97 27.86
N ALA A 23 8.18 -33.02 27.27
CA ALA A 23 8.47 -33.06 25.83
C ALA A 23 7.19 -33.04 24.98
N ILE A 24 6.10 -33.62 25.45
CA ILE A 24 4.79 -33.57 24.78
C ILE A 24 4.17 -32.17 24.91
N ASN A 25 4.29 -31.51 26.06
CA ASN A 25 3.80 -30.15 26.28
C ASN A 25 4.59 -29.12 25.50
N GLU A 26 5.90 -29.27 25.38
CA GLU A 26 6.76 -28.37 24.58
C GLU A 26 6.48 -28.51 23.09
N LYS A 27 6.31 -29.72 22.57
CA LYS A 27 5.86 -29.96 21.19
C LYS A 27 4.45 -29.45 20.93
N ALA A 28 3.53 -29.55 21.87
CA ALA A 28 2.18 -29.03 21.76
C ALA A 28 2.19 -27.48 21.72
N LYS A 29 3.04 -26.85 22.55
CA LYS A 29 3.20 -25.41 22.61
C LYS A 29 3.82 -24.86 21.30
N ASN A 30 4.86 -25.48 20.78
CA ASN A 30 5.50 -25.11 19.52
C ASN A 30 4.56 -25.30 18.31
N LEU A 31 3.70 -26.32 18.34
CA LEU A 31 2.71 -26.54 17.30
C LEU A 31 1.57 -25.52 17.34
N GLU A 32 1.16 -25.09 18.52
CA GLU A 32 0.14 -24.06 18.70
C GLU A 32 0.65 -22.69 18.27
N GLU A 33 1.91 -22.39 18.55
CA GLU A 33 2.59 -21.18 18.12
C GLU A 33 2.77 -21.14 16.59
N ASN A 34 3.23 -22.21 15.98
CA ASN A 34 3.34 -22.34 14.52
C ASN A 34 1.98 -22.18 13.82
N LYS A 35 0.90 -22.70 14.41
CA LYS A 35 -0.44 -22.55 13.87
C LYS A 35 -0.98 -21.12 13.98
N ARG A 36 -0.69 -20.43 15.09
CA ARG A 36 -1.01 -19.00 15.26
C ARG A 36 -0.29 -18.16 14.20
N ILE A 37 1.01 -18.44 14.01
CA ILE A 37 1.83 -17.78 13.00
C ILE A 37 1.25 -18.02 11.61
N GLN A 38 0.83 -19.24 11.29
CA GLN A 38 0.28 -19.58 9.97
C GLN A 38 -1.09 -18.91 9.70
N GLN A 39 -1.97 -18.83 10.69
CA GLN A 39 -3.23 -18.13 10.59
C GLN A 39 -3.05 -16.63 10.42
N GLN A 40 -2.14 -16.02 11.18
CA GLN A 40 -1.76 -14.62 11.03
C GLN A 40 -1.12 -14.34 9.66
N LEU A 41 -0.32 -15.29 9.17
CA LEU A 41 0.32 -15.20 7.87
C LEU A 41 -0.70 -15.27 6.71
N ASN A 42 -1.71 -16.14 6.79
CA ASN A 42 -2.74 -16.24 5.74
C ASN A 42 -3.61 -14.98 5.69
N LYS A 43 -3.99 -14.43 6.86
CA LYS A 43 -4.72 -13.16 6.92
C LYS A 43 -3.87 -12.02 6.37
N LYS A 44 -2.61 -11.94 6.77
CA LYS A 44 -1.67 -10.94 6.24
C LYS A 44 -1.48 -11.05 4.73
N LEU A 45 -1.60 -12.25 4.16
CA LEU A 45 -1.50 -12.43 2.71
C LEU A 45 -2.72 -11.86 1.99
N GLU A 46 -3.94 -12.07 2.52
CA GLU A 46 -5.16 -11.47 1.99
C GLU A 46 -5.12 -9.93 2.09
N ASP A 47 -4.72 -9.41 3.26
CA ASP A 47 -4.57 -7.98 3.51
C ASP A 47 -3.51 -7.40 2.55
N LEU A 48 -2.36 -8.07 2.41
CA LEU A 48 -1.26 -7.63 1.55
C LEU A 48 -1.63 -7.67 0.05
N ALA A 49 -2.40 -8.65 -0.40
CA ALA A 49 -2.92 -8.67 -1.77
C ALA A 49 -3.84 -7.48 -2.04
N SER A 50 -4.73 -7.16 -1.09
CA SER A 50 -5.61 -5.99 -1.16
C SER A 50 -4.80 -4.69 -1.19
N ASP A 51 -3.78 -4.58 -0.33
CA ASP A 51 -2.89 -3.41 -0.26
C ASP A 51 -2.10 -3.22 -1.56
N ILE A 52 -1.58 -4.30 -2.16
CA ILE A 52 -0.87 -4.26 -3.45
C ILE A 52 -1.80 -3.75 -4.56
N LEU A 53 -3.02 -4.28 -4.65
CA LEU A 53 -3.98 -3.87 -5.69
C LEU A 53 -4.46 -2.43 -5.50
N SER A 54 -4.70 -2.00 -4.25
CA SER A 54 -5.08 -0.62 -3.93
C SER A 54 -3.93 0.35 -4.22
N GLY A 55 -2.71 -0.03 -3.90
CA GLY A 55 -1.51 0.75 -4.20
C GLY A 55 -1.23 0.87 -5.70
N GLU A 56 -1.49 -0.16 -6.50
CA GLU A 56 -1.43 -0.06 -7.97
C GLU A 56 -2.40 1.00 -8.51
N LYS A 57 -3.62 1.03 -7.98
CA LYS A 57 -4.61 2.06 -8.33
C LYS A 57 -4.11 3.44 -7.91
N THR A 58 -3.59 3.57 -6.70
CA THR A 58 -3.00 4.82 -6.19
C THR A 58 -1.85 5.30 -7.07
N LEU A 59 -0.95 4.40 -7.51
CA LEU A 59 0.16 4.73 -8.41
C LEU A 59 -0.34 5.23 -9.78
N LYS A 60 -1.38 4.60 -10.32
CA LYS A 60 -2.01 5.03 -11.57
C LYS A 60 -2.62 6.42 -11.44
N ASP A 61 -3.32 6.68 -10.33
CA ASP A 61 -3.94 7.98 -10.05
C ASP A 61 -2.88 9.08 -9.84
N LEU A 62 -1.82 8.79 -9.08
CA LEU A 62 -0.68 9.70 -8.89
C LEU A 62 0.02 10.01 -10.23
N SER A 63 0.24 8.99 -11.07
CA SER A 63 0.84 9.16 -12.39
C SER A 63 0.00 10.09 -13.27
N SER A 64 -1.32 9.92 -13.28
CA SER A 64 -2.25 10.78 -14.02
C SER A 64 -2.23 12.22 -13.51
N GLN A 65 -2.25 12.42 -12.18
CA GLN A 65 -2.17 13.74 -11.56
C GLN A 65 -0.84 14.44 -11.88
N ILE A 66 0.28 13.71 -11.77
CA ILE A 66 1.61 14.24 -12.13
C ILE A 66 1.67 14.64 -13.60
N GLN A 67 1.15 13.81 -14.50
CA GLN A 67 1.12 14.11 -15.93
C GLN A 67 0.31 15.38 -16.22
N THR A 68 -0.88 15.50 -15.63
CA THR A 68 -1.75 16.68 -15.78
C THR A 68 -1.06 17.93 -15.24
N LEU A 69 -0.51 17.85 -14.03
CA LEU A 69 0.16 18.99 -13.39
C LEU A 69 1.46 19.37 -14.12
N ASN A 70 2.24 18.41 -14.62
CA ASN A 70 3.40 18.68 -15.48
C ASN A 70 3.01 19.46 -16.74
N SER A 71 1.92 19.04 -17.41
CA SER A 71 1.43 19.73 -18.61
C SER A 71 0.98 21.17 -18.31
N GLN A 72 0.29 21.38 -17.18
CA GLN A 72 -0.12 22.71 -16.72
C GLN A 72 1.08 23.58 -16.34
N THR A 73 2.03 23.02 -15.60
CA THR A 73 3.23 23.74 -15.16
C THR A 73 4.14 24.11 -16.33
N ALA A 74 4.28 23.24 -17.34
CA ALA A 74 5.06 23.54 -18.54
C ALA A 74 4.49 24.74 -19.32
N LYS A 75 3.15 24.86 -19.41
CA LYS A 75 2.51 26.04 -20.04
C LYS A 75 2.75 27.34 -19.26
N LEU A 76 2.82 27.22 -17.92
CA LEU A 76 3.07 28.38 -17.06
C LEU A 76 4.55 28.76 -16.98
N GLU A 77 5.46 27.83 -17.27
CA GLU A 77 6.91 28.07 -17.18
C GLU A 77 7.40 29.15 -18.13
N GLU A 78 6.93 29.13 -19.40
CA GLU A 78 7.28 30.14 -20.40
C GLU A 78 6.77 31.51 -19.97
N ASN A 79 5.51 31.59 -19.51
CA ASN A 79 4.95 32.83 -18.98
C ASN A 79 5.70 33.30 -17.71
N ALA A 80 6.05 32.41 -16.81
CA ALA A 80 6.80 32.74 -15.61
C ALA A 80 8.19 33.31 -15.95
N LYS A 81 8.89 32.73 -16.92
CA LYS A 81 10.20 33.27 -17.40
C LYS A 81 10.07 34.66 -17.95
N ALA A 82 9.02 34.95 -18.73
CA ALA A 82 8.74 36.28 -19.26
C ALA A 82 8.42 37.25 -18.11
N GLN A 83 7.56 36.83 -17.17
CA GLN A 83 7.19 37.63 -16.02
C GLN A 83 8.37 37.95 -15.07
N TYR A 84 9.30 37.04 -14.87
CA TYR A 84 10.52 37.33 -14.09
C TYR A 84 11.38 38.43 -14.75
N LYS A 85 11.52 38.42 -16.08
CA LYS A 85 12.24 39.46 -16.80
C LYS A 85 11.51 40.83 -16.71
N GLU A 86 10.20 40.80 -16.89
CA GLU A 86 9.34 41.98 -16.76
C GLU A 86 9.37 42.54 -15.33
N LEU A 87 9.29 41.69 -14.31
CA LEU A 87 9.39 42.09 -12.92
C LEU A 87 10.70 42.84 -12.62
N ASN A 88 11.82 42.34 -13.11
CA ASN A 88 13.12 43.00 -12.97
C ASN A 88 13.14 44.37 -13.59
N LEU A 89 12.62 44.49 -14.83
CA LEU A 89 12.54 45.76 -15.55
C LEU A 89 11.64 46.77 -14.80
N LEU A 90 10.43 46.35 -14.42
CA LEU A 90 9.49 47.17 -13.69
C LEU A 90 10.04 47.63 -12.32
N THR A 91 10.72 46.73 -11.60
CA THR A 91 11.33 47.08 -10.30
C THR A 91 12.42 48.14 -10.46
N THR A 92 13.25 48.03 -11.52
CA THR A 92 14.26 49.05 -11.83
C THR A 92 13.63 50.38 -12.18
N GLN A 93 12.66 50.39 -13.11
CA GLN A 93 11.92 51.60 -13.54
C GLN A 93 11.19 52.27 -12.36
N ASN A 94 10.55 51.48 -11.47
CA ASN A 94 9.90 52.00 -10.28
C ASN A 94 10.91 52.63 -9.32
N GLY A 95 12.08 52.03 -9.15
CA GLY A 95 13.16 52.61 -8.36
C GLY A 95 13.65 53.97 -8.88
N ASP A 96 13.76 54.12 -10.22
CA ASP A 96 14.18 55.38 -10.84
C ASP A 96 13.06 56.45 -10.73
N LEU A 97 11.80 56.09 -10.89
CA LEU A 97 10.66 56.99 -10.66
C LEU A 97 10.60 57.48 -9.19
N LEU A 98 10.84 56.58 -8.23
CA LEU A 98 10.90 56.99 -6.81
C LEU A 98 12.01 57.99 -6.53
N LYS A 99 13.19 57.85 -7.14
CA LYS A 99 14.29 58.84 -7.02
C LYS A 99 13.88 60.15 -7.67
N THR A 100 13.23 60.10 -8.87
CA THR A 100 12.74 61.30 -9.55
C THR A 100 11.71 62.06 -8.71
N ARG A 101 10.77 61.34 -8.12
CA ARG A 101 9.75 61.92 -7.24
C ARG A 101 10.42 62.59 -6.01
N ALA A 102 11.38 61.95 -5.35
CA ALA A 102 12.10 62.53 -4.22
C ALA A 102 12.85 63.82 -4.61
N ASN A 103 13.47 63.85 -5.82
CA ASN A 103 14.12 65.06 -6.33
C ASN A 103 13.12 66.16 -6.61
N MET A 104 11.94 65.86 -7.19
CA MET A 104 10.88 66.82 -7.42
C MET A 104 10.33 67.37 -6.10
N GLU A 105 10.13 66.55 -5.11
CA GLU A 105 9.71 66.95 -3.75
C GLU A 105 10.66 67.95 -3.12
N GLY A 106 11.97 67.66 -3.17
CA GLY A 106 13.00 68.61 -2.70
C GLY A 106 12.98 69.94 -3.44
N LYS A 107 12.77 69.94 -4.78
CA LYS A 107 12.64 71.16 -5.59
C LYS A 107 11.36 71.95 -5.26
N LEU A 108 10.22 71.25 -5.09
CA LEU A 108 8.98 71.89 -4.71
C LEU A 108 9.11 72.58 -3.36
N ILE A 109 9.68 71.91 -2.36
CA ILE A 109 9.92 72.49 -1.02
C ILE A 109 10.81 73.75 -1.13
N ALA A 110 11.87 73.71 -1.96
CA ALA A 110 12.77 74.85 -2.13
C ALA A 110 12.09 76.02 -2.84
N LEU A 111 11.26 75.74 -3.88
CA LEU A 111 10.50 76.77 -4.58
C LEU A 111 9.42 77.41 -3.68
N MET A 112 8.66 76.59 -2.96
CA MET A 112 7.64 77.07 -2.00
C MET A 112 8.26 77.91 -0.87
N ALA A 113 9.46 77.54 -0.38
CA ALA A 113 10.18 78.29 0.61
C ALA A 113 10.62 79.68 0.06
N LYS A 114 11.01 79.75 -1.22
CA LYS A 114 11.34 81.03 -1.90
C LYS A 114 10.11 81.87 -2.12
N ASP A 115 9.05 81.27 -2.63
CA ASP A 115 7.75 81.93 -2.85
C ASP A 115 7.26 82.58 -1.54
N PHE A 116 7.23 81.83 -0.45
CA PHE A 116 6.91 82.30 0.88
C PHE A 116 7.83 83.45 1.35
N ALA A 117 9.12 83.41 1.04
CA ALA A 117 10.07 84.46 1.41
C ALA A 117 9.85 85.78 0.64
N TYR A 118 9.28 85.70 -0.55
CA TYR A 118 8.99 86.87 -1.39
C TYR A 118 7.55 87.40 -1.17
N ASP A 119 6.65 86.67 -0.59
CA ASP A 119 5.28 87.09 -0.27
C ASP A 119 5.18 87.77 1.09
N LEU A 120 6.27 88.24 1.68
CA LEU A 120 6.30 88.97 2.92
C LEU A 120 5.65 90.35 2.73
N PRO A 121 4.74 90.75 3.64
CA PRO A 121 4.04 92.07 3.50
C PRO A 121 5.05 93.19 3.55
N ILE A 122 5.00 94.07 2.50
CA ILE A 122 5.83 95.25 2.44
C ILE A 122 5.29 96.31 3.44
N PRO A 123 6.09 96.87 4.34
CA PRO A 123 5.63 97.87 5.32
C PRO A 123 5.06 99.07 4.59
N GLN A 124 3.94 99.60 5.14
CA GLN A 124 3.31 100.83 4.65
C GLN A 124 4.32 101.99 4.65
N GLY A 125 4.46 102.66 3.49
CA GLY A 125 5.38 103.84 3.35
C GLY A 125 6.68 103.51 2.62
N TYR A 126 6.90 102.31 2.18
CA TYR A 126 8.15 101.87 1.45
C TYR A 126 8.08 102.12 -0.11
N VAL A 127 6.96 102.66 -0.69
CA VAL A 127 6.72 102.82 -2.09
C VAL A 127 6.68 104.29 -2.49
N GLU A 128 7.71 105.07 -2.16
CA GLU A 128 7.72 106.50 -2.51
C GLU A 128 8.77 106.88 -3.59
N GLY A 129 9.55 105.97 -4.16
CA GLY A 129 10.58 106.20 -5.18
C GLY A 129 10.46 105.36 -6.42
N LYS A 130 11.04 105.80 -7.55
CA LYS A 130 11.14 104.99 -8.79
C LYS A 130 11.80 103.66 -8.63
N GLU A 131 12.78 103.58 -7.77
CA GLU A 131 13.52 102.37 -7.44
C GLU A 131 12.67 101.35 -6.65
N SER A 132 11.85 101.83 -5.73
CA SER A 132 10.91 100.99 -4.96
C SER A 132 9.82 100.45 -5.91
N PHE A 133 9.31 101.25 -6.85
CA PHE A 133 8.34 100.81 -7.82
C PHE A 133 8.93 99.72 -8.78
N MET A 134 10.16 99.92 -9.27
CA MET A 134 10.84 98.86 -10.06
C MET A 134 11.11 97.59 -9.29
N ALA A 135 11.51 97.69 -8.05
CA ALA A 135 11.71 96.50 -7.19
C ALA A 135 10.38 95.77 -6.97
N PHE A 136 9.28 96.45 -6.75
CA PHE A 136 7.93 95.89 -6.63
C PHE A 136 7.47 95.17 -7.90
N GLU A 137 7.68 95.82 -9.09
CA GLU A 137 7.36 95.21 -10.38
C GLU A 137 8.21 93.94 -10.64
N ILE A 138 9.49 93.96 -10.28
CA ILE A 138 10.39 92.78 -10.39
C ILE A 138 9.89 91.66 -9.45
N LEU A 139 9.58 91.99 -8.22
CA LEU A 139 9.07 90.99 -7.22
C LEU A 139 7.74 90.37 -7.68
N GLY A 140 6.80 91.21 -8.16
CA GLY A 140 5.53 90.70 -8.69
C GLY A 140 5.66 89.86 -9.98
N ASN A 141 6.63 90.11 -10.80
CA ASN A 141 6.94 89.27 -11.96
C ASN A 141 7.67 87.98 -11.52
N LEU A 142 8.53 88.02 -10.52
CA LEU A 142 9.20 86.85 -9.95
C LEU A 142 8.19 85.92 -9.26
N ASP A 143 7.24 86.49 -8.50
CA ASP A 143 6.13 85.74 -7.89
C ASP A 143 5.34 84.95 -8.96
N LYS A 144 4.95 85.59 -10.08
CA LYS A 144 4.27 84.92 -11.17
C LYS A 144 5.07 83.78 -11.81
N VAL A 145 6.39 83.97 -11.96
CA VAL A 145 7.29 82.97 -12.50
C VAL A 145 7.40 81.81 -11.51
N LEU A 146 7.60 82.06 -10.23
CA LEU A 146 7.68 81.02 -9.17
C LEU A 146 6.38 80.21 -9.06
N SER A 147 5.23 80.92 -8.97
CA SER A 147 3.92 80.25 -8.95
C SER A 147 3.67 79.38 -10.17
N SER A 148 4.09 79.83 -11.38
CA SER A 148 4.01 79.03 -12.62
C SER A 148 4.92 77.81 -12.55
N GLU A 149 6.16 77.94 -12.04
CA GLU A 149 7.08 76.78 -11.87
C GLU A 149 6.57 75.77 -10.84
N ILE A 150 6.08 76.30 -9.68
CA ILE A 150 5.46 75.44 -8.66
C ILE A 150 4.28 74.64 -9.22
N PHE A 151 3.38 75.32 -9.94
CA PHE A 151 2.23 74.63 -10.58
C PHE A 151 2.65 73.58 -11.54
N LYS A 152 3.61 73.86 -12.45
CA LYS A 152 4.13 72.89 -13.41
C LYS A 152 4.76 71.70 -12.72
N LEU A 153 5.67 71.96 -11.75
CA LEU A 153 6.37 70.92 -11.03
C LEU A 153 5.44 70.07 -10.17
N SER A 154 4.40 70.69 -9.59
CA SER A 154 3.36 69.98 -8.84
C SER A 154 2.58 69.02 -9.72
N LYS A 155 2.25 69.44 -10.97
CA LYS A 155 1.59 68.57 -11.94
C LYS A 155 2.49 67.39 -12.38
N ASP A 156 3.79 67.69 -12.68
CA ASP A 156 4.75 66.69 -13.03
C ASP A 156 4.94 65.67 -11.85
N TYR A 157 4.94 66.15 -10.62
CA TYR A 157 4.98 65.30 -9.42
C TYR A 157 3.76 64.38 -9.30
N GLU A 158 2.56 64.90 -9.57
CA GLU A 158 1.33 64.10 -9.58
C GLU A 158 1.37 63.02 -10.67
N ASP A 159 1.83 63.36 -11.85
CA ASP A 159 1.95 62.43 -12.97
C ASP A 159 2.98 61.31 -12.66
N VAL A 160 4.14 61.66 -12.12
CA VAL A 160 5.13 60.67 -11.65
C VAL A 160 4.58 59.78 -10.54
N SER A 161 3.81 60.35 -9.60
CA SER A 161 3.17 59.56 -8.52
C SER A 161 2.17 58.58 -9.08
N LYS A 162 1.34 58.94 -10.06
CA LYS A 162 0.42 58.01 -10.76
C LYS A 162 1.18 56.90 -11.48
N MET A 163 2.31 57.23 -12.14
CA MET A 163 3.14 56.23 -12.83
C MET A 163 3.74 55.23 -11.84
N ILE A 164 4.12 55.65 -10.63
CA ILE A 164 4.64 54.78 -9.57
C ILE A 164 3.54 53.82 -9.10
N ASP A 165 2.31 54.32 -8.85
CA ASP A 165 1.19 53.47 -8.43
C ASP A 165 0.84 52.43 -9.48
N ASP A 166 0.80 52.83 -10.78
CA ASP A 166 0.57 51.90 -11.88
C ASP A 166 1.66 50.80 -11.95
N LYS A 167 2.93 51.18 -11.80
CA LYS A 167 4.03 50.23 -11.78
C LYS A 167 3.96 49.29 -10.59
N GLN A 168 3.60 49.76 -9.39
CA GLN A 168 3.40 48.95 -8.23
C GLN A 168 2.27 47.94 -8.39
N MET A 169 1.13 48.35 -9.00
CA MET A 169 0.05 47.42 -9.31
C MET A 169 0.47 46.34 -10.30
N GLN A 170 1.27 46.67 -11.33
CA GLN A 170 1.80 45.69 -12.27
C GLN A 170 2.75 44.71 -11.60
N ILE A 171 3.67 45.21 -10.76
CA ILE A 171 4.60 44.40 -9.95
C ILE A 171 3.82 43.43 -9.06
N GLN A 172 2.80 43.91 -8.36
CA GLN A 172 1.97 43.07 -7.47
C GLN A 172 1.29 41.97 -8.26
N LYS A 173 0.67 42.28 -9.39
CA LYS A 173 0.00 41.29 -10.26
C LYS A 173 0.96 40.19 -10.73
N ILE A 174 2.16 40.57 -11.15
CA ILE A 174 3.21 39.62 -11.56
C ILE A 174 3.62 38.71 -10.37
N ASN A 175 3.85 39.30 -9.19
CA ASN A 175 4.21 38.55 -8.00
C ASN A 175 3.13 37.53 -7.63
N ASP A 176 1.85 37.88 -7.73
CA ASP A 176 0.74 36.96 -7.45
C ASP A 176 0.71 35.81 -8.46
N ASN A 177 0.94 36.07 -9.74
CA ASN A 177 1.02 35.06 -10.78
C ASN A 177 2.20 34.09 -10.54
N LEU A 178 3.38 34.63 -10.21
CA LEU A 178 4.57 33.84 -9.89
C LEU A 178 4.39 33.00 -8.62
N LYS A 179 3.66 33.51 -7.63
CA LYS A 179 3.30 32.75 -6.43
C LYS A 179 2.44 31.51 -6.77
N VAL A 180 1.48 31.65 -7.68
CA VAL A 180 0.67 30.53 -8.16
C VAL A 180 1.53 29.49 -8.87
N TYR A 181 2.43 29.92 -9.76
CA TYR A 181 3.37 29.02 -10.44
C TYR A 181 4.27 28.25 -9.46
N ASN A 182 4.88 28.94 -8.50
CA ASN A 182 5.74 28.32 -7.49
C ASN A 182 4.96 27.32 -6.61
N ALA A 183 3.70 27.64 -6.26
CA ALA A 183 2.85 26.71 -5.51
C ALA A 183 2.56 25.42 -6.30
N GLN A 184 2.40 25.51 -7.63
CA GLN A 184 2.24 24.32 -8.46
C GLN A 184 3.51 23.48 -8.56
N LEU A 185 4.69 24.09 -8.61
CA LEU A 185 5.97 23.38 -8.57
C LEU A 185 6.13 22.59 -7.27
N VAL A 186 5.84 23.21 -6.12
CA VAL A 186 5.89 22.54 -4.82
C VAL A 186 4.93 21.36 -4.77
N LYS A 187 3.70 21.55 -5.25
CA LYS A 187 2.70 20.46 -5.32
C LYS A 187 3.17 19.31 -6.22
N LEU A 188 3.81 19.61 -7.34
CA LEU A 188 4.37 18.61 -8.25
C LEU A 188 5.49 17.80 -7.59
N GLN A 189 6.36 18.46 -6.83
CA GLN A 189 7.42 17.79 -6.08
C GLN A 189 6.86 16.87 -5.01
N ASP A 190 5.83 17.32 -4.28
CA ASP A 190 5.15 16.50 -3.26
C ASP A 190 4.49 15.25 -3.86
N LEU A 191 3.79 15.39 -5.00
CA LEU A 191 3.20 14.25 -5.71
C LEU A 191 4.25 13.25 -6.19
N ARG A 192 5.38 13.72 -6.71
CA ARG A 192 6.50 12.85 -7.11
C ARG A 192 7.10 12.11 -5.92
N LYS A 193 7.27 12.79 -4.78
CA LYS A 193 7.73 12.15 -3.55
C LYS A 193 6.76 11.04 -3.12
N LYS A 194 5.45 11.33 -3.05
CA LYS A 194 4.42 10.33 -2.72
C LYS A 194 4.45 9.13 -3.69
N GLN A 195 4.68 9.38 -4.97
CA GLN A 195 4.81 8.31 -5.97
C GLN A 195 6.01 7.40 -5.68
N ILE A 196 7.16 7.97 -5.33
CA ILE A 196 8.38 7.21 -4.98
C ILE A 196 8.15 6.37 -3.72
N ASP A 197 7.54 6.96 -2.69
CA ASP A 197 7.24 6.28 -1.43
C ASP A 197 6.29 5.09 -1.66
N GLU A 198 5.26 5.28 -2.48
CA GLU A 198 4.32 4.21 -2.84
C GLU A 198 4.99 3.10 -3.66
N ILE A 199 5.87 3.45 -4.61
CA ILE A 199 6.65 2.46 -5.38
C ILE A 199 7.53 1.61 -4.45
N ASN A 200 8.20 2.22 -3.47
CA ASN A 200 9.04 1.51 -2.52
C ASN A 200 8.22 0.58 -1.62
N LYS A 201 7.07 1.05 -1.14
CA LYS A 201 6.11 0.23 -0.39
C LYS A 201 5.66 -0.97 -1.21
N GLN A 202 5.20 -0.76 -2.44
CA GLN A 202 4.76 -1.82 -3.35
C GLN A 202 5.84 -2.87 -3.62
N LYS A 203 7.09 -2.43 -3.77
CA LYS A 203 8.22 -3.34 -3.97
C LYS A 203 8.43 -4.26 -2.77
N THR A 204 8.32 -3.72 -1.55
CA THR A 204 8.46 -4.47 -0.30
C THR A 204 7.30 -5.44 -0.13
N ASP A 205 6.07 -4.97 -0.31
CA ASP A 205 4.85 -5.77 -0.15
C ASP A 205 4.83 -6.95 -1.14
N ARG A 206 5.23 -6.73 -2.39
CA ARG A 206 5.35 -7.78 -3.40
C ARG A 206 6.42 -8.83 -3.05
N ALA A 207 7.55 -8.41 -2.49
CA ALA A 207 8.59 -9.37 -2.07
C ALA A 207 8.09 -10.29 -0.94
N ILE A 208 7.38 -9.73 0.04
CA ILE A 208 6.76 -10.49 1.12
C ILE A 208 5.69 -11.45 0.57
N TYR A 209 4.87 -10.99 -0.37
CA TYR A 209 3.81 -11.78 -1.00
C TYR A 209 4.36 -13.00 -1.76
N VAL A 210 5.42 -12.81 -2.56
CA VAL A 210 6.09 -13.91 -3.29
C VAL A 210 6.59 -14.98 -2.34
N LYS A 211 7.31 -14.57 -1.27
CA LYS A 211 7.80 -15.51 -0.27
C LYS A 211 6.67 -16.33 0.33
N LYS A 212 5.52 -15.72 0.55
CA LYS A 212 4.35 -16.40 1.11
C LYS A 212 3.72 -17.40 0.14
N LEU A 213 3.70 -17.11 -1.16
CA LEU A 213 3.26 -18.06 -2.18
C LEU A 213 4.19 -19.27 -2.24
N GLU A 214 5.50 -19.07 -2.12
CA GLU A 214 6.49 -20.16 -2.05
C GLU A 214 6.24 -21.07 -0.82
N ASP A 215 5.95 -20.50 0.35
CA ASP A 215 5.62 -21.25 1.56
C ASP A 215 4.36 -22.11 1.38
N LEU A 216 3.32 -21.56 0.74
CA LEU A 216 2.09 -22.31 0.44
C LEU A 216 2.34 -23.47 -0.53
N GLN A 217 3.18 -23.27 -1.53
CA GLN A 217 3.57 -24.33 -2.46
C GLN A 217 4.33 -25.44 -1.73
N ALA A 218 5.26 -25.10 -0.85
CA ALA A 218 6.00 -26.08 -0.06
C ALA A 218 5.08 -26.95 0.80
N GLN A 219 4.01 -26.37 1.37
CA GLN A 219 2.98 -27.11 2.11
C GLN A 219 2.24 -28.13 1.24
N GLN A 220 1.86 -27.76 0.04
CA GLN A 220 1.21 -28.67 -0.92
C GLN A 220 2.15 -29.81 -1.32
N ASP A 221 3.43 -29.51 -1.57
CA ASP A 221 4.42 -30.51 -1.91
C ASP A 221 4.69 -31.50 -0.78
N GLU A 222 4.65 -31.07 0.48
CA GLU A 222 4.75 -31.97 1.65
C GLU A 222 3.57 -32.93 1.71
N LEU A 223 2.35 -32.43 1.53
CA LEU A 223 1.15 -33.27 1.52
C LEU A 223 1.21 -34.32 0.39
N ARG A 224 1.57 -33.91 -0.83
CA ARG A 224 1.78 -34.82 -1.95
C ARG A 224 2.82 -35.88 -1.66
N LYS A 225 3.94 -35.50 -1.03
CA LYS A 225 4.99 -36.44 -0.64
C LYS A 225 4.46 -37.50 0.31
N THR A 226 3.66 -37.08 1.29
CA THR A 226 3.02 -37.97 2.27
C THR A 226 2.03 -38.92 1.58
N LEU A 227 1.17 -38.40 0.69
CA LEU A 227 0.22 -39.22 -0.08
C LEU A 227 0.91 -40.23 -0.99
N ASN A 228 2.03 -39.84 -1.63
CA ASN A 228 2.84 -40.74 -2.46
C ASN A 228 3.51 -41.84 -1.61
N GLN A 229 4.05 -41.50 -0.43
CA GLN A 229 4.65 -42.47 0.49
C GLN A 229 3.65 -43.52 0.96
N LEU A 230 2.41 -43.12 1.16
CA LEU A 230 1.30 -44.02 1.51
C LEU A 230 0.74 -44.78 0.31
N ARG A 231 1.27 -44.59 -0.89
CA ARG A 231 0.77 -45.15 -2.16
C ARG A 231 -0.71 -44.83 -2.46
N ILE A 232 -1.21 -43.75 -1.89
CA ILE A 232 -2.59 -43.25 -2.07
C ILE A 232 -2.72 -42.62 -3.47
N ILE A 233 -1.67 -41.91 -3.89
CA ILE A 233 -1.54 -41.34 -5.23
C ILE A 233 -0.25 -41.89 -5.84
N GLN A 234 -0.34 -42.82 -6.80
CA GLN A 234 0.79 -43.26 -7.57
C GLN A 234 0.94 -42.35 -8.81
N ARG A 235 1.99 -41.54 -8.84
CA ARG A 235 2.42 -40.89 -10.09
C ARG A 235 2.99 -41.95 -11.04
N LYS A 236 2.48 -42.04 -12.26
CA LYS A 236 3.30 -42.48 -13.38
C LYS A 236 4.42 -41.44 -13.51
N GLN A 237 5.64 -41.82 -13.18
CA GLN A 237 6.83 -41.06 -13.56
C GLN A 237 6.90 -41.05 -15.09
N GLU A 238 6.31 -40.04 -15.71
CA GLU A 238 6.80 -39.53 -16.97
C GLU A 238 7.85 -38.48 -16.61
N GLU A 239 9.10 -38.95 -16.67
CA GLU A 239 10.28 -38.12 -16.69
C GLU A 239 10.13 -37.07 -17.80
N LYS A 240 9.95 -35.84 -17.40
CA LYS A 240 10.52 -34.67 -18.06
C LYS A 240 10.93 -33.71 -17.01
N GLU A 241 12.24 -33.68 -16.77
CA GLU A 241 12.93 -32.53 -16.19
C GLU A 241 12.43 -31.27 -16.93
N GLN A 242 11.56 -30.52 -16.30
CA GLN A 242 11.34 -29.15 -16.71
C GLN A 242 11.79 -28.26 -15.54
N GLU A 243 12.80 -27.48 -15.87
CA GLU A 243 13.44 -26.45 -15.11
C GLU A 243 12.50 -25.76 -14.11
N LYS A 244 12.93 -25.71 -12.86
CA LYS A 244 12.35 -24.81 -11.86
C LYS A 244 12.32 -23.40 -12.46
N PRO A 245 11.18 -22.77 -12.65
CA PRO A 245 11.20 -21.36 -12.99
C PRO A 245 11.67 -20.61 -11.75
N SER A 246 12.96 -20.26 -11.73
CA SER A 246 13.45 -19.21 -10.86
C SER A 246 12.62 -17.97 -11.18
N ILE A 247 11.99 -17.40 -10.16
CA ILE A 247 11.40 -16.06 -10.26
C ILE A 247 12.58 -15.12 -10.40
N SER A 248 13.13 -15.02 -11.62
CA SER A 248 14.10 -14.00 -11.92
C SER A 248 13.36 -12.66 -11.95
N ASN A 249 13.92 -11.68 -11.28
CA ASN A 249 13.54 -10.26 -11.32
C ASN A 249 13.72 -9.71 -12.76
N SER A 250 13.00 -10.24 -13.73
CA SER A 250 13.02 -9.71 -15.09
C SER A 250 11.82 -8.80 -15.30
N LYS A 251 12.15 -7.50 -15.29
CA LYS A 251 11.48 -6.39 -16.00
C LYS A 251 9.97 -6.56 -16.21
N ILE A 252 9.23 -5.85 -15.36
CA ILE A 252 7.84 -5.47 -15.63
C ILE A 252 7.86 -4.56 -16.87
N ALA A 253 7.67 -5.17 -18.02
CA ALA A 253 7.43 -4.46 -19.26
C ALA A 253 6.22 -5.09 -19.96
N ASN A 254 5.18 -4.27 -20.07
CA ASN A 254 4.09 -4.30 -21.04
C ASN A 254 3.22 -5.53 -21.22
N ASN A 255 1.97 -5.37 -20.77
CA ASN A 255 0.70 -5.72 -21.41
C ASN A 255 0.75 -6.71 -22.58
N ASN A 256 0.81 -7.98 -22.23
CA ASN A 256 0.02 -9.06 -22.80
C ASN A 256 0.07 -10.17 -21.75
N GLN A 257 -0.96 -10.25 -20.92
CA GLN A 257 -1.00 -11.12 -19.76
C GLN A 257 -1.12 -12.59 -20.20
N LYS A 258 0.01 -13.21 -20.53
CA LYS A 258 0.09 -14.66 -20.50
C LYS A 258 0.03 -15.08 -19.04
N ILE A 259 -1.02 -15.80 -18.67
CA ILE A 259 -1.19 -16.43 -17.37
C ILE A 259 0.04 -17.32 -17.13
N ARG A 260 0.80 -17.03 -16.07
CA ARG A 260 1.98 -17.80 -15.69
C ARG A 260 1.56 -18.98 -14.81
N GLN A 261 2.23 -20.11 -14.96
CA GLN A 261 2.01 -21.31 -14.17
C GLN A 261 3.11 -21.41 -13.12
N LEU A 262 2.76 -21.58 -11.84
CA LEU A 262 3.72 -21.67 -10.75
C LEU A 262 3.86 -23.13 -10.30
N GLY A 263 5.04 -23.73 -10.52
CA GLY A 263 5.48 -25.00 -9.96
C GLY A 263 4.66 -26.24 -10.34
N SER A 264 4.86 -27.30 -9.56
CA SER A 264 4.22 -28.60 -9.72
C SER A 264 2.70 -28.59 -9.47
N SER A 265 2.20 -27.55 -8.80
CA SER A 265 0.78 -27.35 -8.50
C SER A 265 -0.09 -27.18 -9.74
N TYR A 266 0.52 -26.87 -10.89
CA TYR A 266 -0.21 -26.76 -12.14
C TYR A 266 -0.30 -28.05 -12.95
N GLN A 267 0.51 -29.06 -12.67
CA GLN A 267 0.23 -30.37 -13.25
C GLN A 267 -1.09 -30.85 -12.63
N GLY A 268 -2.19 -30.45 -13.27
CA GLY A 268 -3.53 -30.77 -12.83
C GLY A 268 -3.59 -32.21 -12.43
N GLY A 269 -3.73 -32.46 -11.14
CA GLY A 269 -4.04 -33.80 -10.66
C GLY A 269 -5.18 -34.27 -11.52
N VAL A 270 -5.14 -35.51 -11.97
CA VAL A 270 -6.22 -36.05 -12.81
C VAL A 270 -7.49 -35.94 -11.95
N ILE A 271 -8.37 -35.00 -12.31
CA ILE A 271 -9.60 -34.73 -11.57
C ILE A 271 -10.66 -35.75 -11.99
N LYS A 272 -11.37 -36.27 -11.01
CA LYS A 272 -12.55 -37.09 -11.23
C LYS A 272 -13.76 -36.48 -10.56
N ARG A 273 -14.87 -36.42 -11.27
CA ARG A 273 -16.13 -35.98 -10.69
C ARG A 273 -16.68 -37.09 -9.78
N TYR A 274 -17.17 -36.72 -8.61
CA TYR A 274 -17.84 -37.65 -7.70
C TYR A 274 -19.31 -37.82 -8.12
N THR A 275 -19.70 -39.05 -8.36
CA THR A 275 -21.08 -39.40 -8.78
C THR A 275 -21.86 -40.16 -7.71
N GLY A 276 -21.23 -40.40 -6.54
CA GLY A 276 -21.84 -41.12 -5.44
C GLY A 276 -22.84 -40.26 -4.62
N LYS A 277 -23.47 -40.89 -3.64
CA LYS A 277 -24.38 -40.19 -2.72
C LYS A 277 -23.60 -39.28 -1.79
N LYS A 278 -24.06 -38.05 -1.60
CA LYS A 278 -23.47 -37.11 -0.65
C LYS A 278 -23.54 -37.66 0.77
N THR A 279 -22.49 -37.36 1.52
CA THR A 279 -22.38 -37.74 2.95
C THR A 279 -22.39 -36.50 3.84
N ILE A 280 -22.21 -36.68 5.16
CA ILE A 280 -22.14 -35.58 6.12
C ILE A 280 -20.91 -34.69 5.87
N ALA A 281 -21.00 -33.44 6.24
CA ALA A 281 -19.84 -32.56 6.27
C ALA A 281 -18.92 -32.91 7.46
N PRO A 282 -17.59 -32.62 7.34
CA PRO A 282 -16.65 -32.84 8.44
C PRO A 282 -16.84 -31.86 9.59
N LEU A 283 -17.56 -30.77 9.40
CA LEU A 283 -17.88 -29.74 10.40
C LEU A 283 -19.39 -29.48 10.40
N ASP A 284 -19.95 -29.20 11.58
CA ASP A 284 -21.39 -28.91 11.71
C ASP A 284 -21.79 -27.55 11.15
N SER A 285 -20.88 -26.55 11.23
CA SER A 285 -21.13 -25.19 10.73
C SER A 285 -19.82 -24.59 10.23
N PHE A 286 -19.80 -24.17 8.98
CA PHE A 286 -18.59 -23.65 8.32
C PHE A 286 -18.93 -22.76 7.13
N THR A 287 -17.93 -21.98 6.72
CA THR A 287 -17.88 -21.27 5.43
C THR A 287 -16.72 -21.82 4.61
N VAL A 288 -16.88 -21.86 3.28
CA VAL A 288 -15.78 -22.28 2.39
C VAL A 288 -14.88 -21.09 2.13
N LYS A 289 -13.69 -21.12 2.75
CA LYS A 289 -12.68 -20.08 2.60
C LYS A 289 -11.89 -20.21 1.29
N GLN A 290 -11.54 -21.46 0.92
CA GLN A 290 -10.83 -21.76 -0.32
C GLN A 290 -11.53 -22.94 -1.02
N LYS A 291 -11.83 -22.75 -2.32
CA LYS A 291 -12.48 -23.75 -3.15
C LYS A 291 -11.47 -24.68 -3.78
N PHE A 292 -11.89 -25.90 -4.07
CA PHE A 292 -11.18 -26.85 -4.92
C PHE A 292 -11.13 -26.38 -6.37
N GLY A 293 -10.02 -26.67 -7.07
CA GLY A 293 -9.87 -26.41 -8.49
C GLY A 293 -9.00 -25.20 -8.81
N ASN A 294 -9.18 -24.67 -10.01
CA ASN A 294 -8.37 -23.56 -10.49
C ASN A 294 -8.68 -22.26 -9.76
N TYR A 295 -7.65 -21.61 -9.29
CA TYR A 295 -7.65 -20.27 -8.71
C TYR A 295 -6.65 -19.40 -9.46
N ILE A 296 -7.04 -18.17 -9.75
CA ILE A 296 -6.14 -17.17 -10.36
C ILE A 296 -5.74 -16.20 -9.26
N ASP A 297 -4.45 -16.13 -8.98
CA ASP A 297 -3.90 -15.19 -8.03
C ASP A 297 -4.07 -13.75 -8.54
N PRO A 298 -4.70 -12.86 -7.77
CA PRO A 298 -5.06 -11.53 -8.23
C PRO A 298 -3.86 -10.59 -8.40
N VAL A 299 -2.73 -10.86 -7.74
CA VAL A 299 -1.55 -9.99 -7.76
C VAL A 299 -0.65 -10.30 -8.95
N TYR A 300 -0.39 -11.59 -9.18
CA TYR A 300 0.54 -12.03 -10.23
C TYR A 300 -0.14 -12.65 -11.45
N ASN A 301 -1.46 -12.78 -11.42
CA ASN A 301 -2.24 -13.48 -12.46
C ASN A 301 -1.71 -14.90 -12.71
N ILE A 302 -1.34 -15.60 -11.63
CA ILE A 302 -0.81 -16.95 -11.67
C ILE A 302 -1.97 -17.91 -11.46
N LYS A 303 -2.04 -18.94 -12.32
CA LYS A 303 -3.00 -20.02 -12.16
C LYS A 303 -2.48 -21.05 -11.18
N ILE A 304 -3.18 -21.23 -10.06
CA ILE A 304 -2.90 -22.21 -8.99
C ILE A 304 -4.02 -23.23 -9.00
N PHE A 305 -3.68 -24.51 -8.81
CA PHE A 305 -4.68 -25.55 -8.64
C PHE A 305 -4.75 -25.98 -7.17
N ASN A 306 -5.92 -25.83 -6.56
CA ASN A 306 -6.20 -26.23 -5.19
C ASN A 306 -6.73 -27.65 -5.17
N GLU A 307 -5.99 -28.61 -4.62
CA GLU A 307 -6.35 -30.03 -4.50
C GLU A 307 -7.33 -30.30 -3.34
N SER A 308 -7.50 -29.33 -2.46
CA SER A 308 -8.33 -29.39 -1.26
C SER A 308 -9.29 -28.22 -1.17
N VAL A 309 -10.22 -28.26 -0.21
CA VAL A 309 -10.99 -27.11 0.25
C VAL A 309 -10.52 -26.69 1.63
N VAL A 310 -10.57 -25.39 1.92
CA VAL A 310 -10.37 -24.88 3.27
C VAL A 310 -11.74 -24.47 3.83
N LEU A 311 -12.14 -25.15 4.89
CA LEU A 311 -13.41 -24.93 5.59
C LEU A 311 -13.14 -24.15 6.88
N LYS A 312 -13.65 -22.94 6.97
CA LYS A 312 -13.57 -22.09 8.16
C LYS A 312 -14.74 -22.40 9.08
N SER A 313 -14.45 -22.89 10.27
CA SER A 313 -15.49 -23.11 11.27
C SER A 313 -16.07 -21.80 11.79
N THR A 314 -17.36 -21.77 12.04
CA THR A 314 -18.05 -20.65 12.71
C THR A 314 -17.92 -20.69 14.23
N LYS A 315 -17.49 -21.85 14.79
CA LYS A 315 -17.31 -22.07 16.21
C LYS A 315 -15.82 -22.31 16.52
N SER A 316 -15.30 -21.75 17.61
CA SER A 316 -13.99 -22.10 18.12
C SER A 316 -14.00 -23.52 18.72
N ASP A 317 -12.86 -24.23 18.64
CA ASP A 317 -12.70 -25.62 19.10
C ASP A 317 -13.73 -26.59 18.49
N ALA A 318 -13.99 -26.44 17.19
CA ALA A 318 -14.98 -27.24 16.47
C ALA A 318 -14.53 -28.70 16.35
N VAL A 319 -15.50 -29.60 16.48
CA VAL A 319 -15.29 -31.04 16.30
C VAL A 319 -15.22 -31.38 14.83
N VAL A 320 -14.20 -32.14 14.42
CA VAL A 320 -14.06 -32.68 13.07
C VAL A 320 -14.52 -34.12 13.05
N LYS A 321 -15.48 -34.41 12.16
CA LYS A 321 -16.14 -35.73 12.03
C LYS A 321 -15.63 -36.46 10.79
N ASN A 322 -15.49 -37.77 10.91
CA ASN A 322 -15.26 -38.65 9.77
C ASN A 322 -16.49 -38.71 8.86
N VAL A 323 -16.31 -38.46 7.58
CA VAL A 323 -17.44 -38.29 6.63
C VAL A 323 -18.01 -39.61 6.10
N LEU A 324 -17.23 -40.70 6.13
CA LEU A 324 -17.61 -42.03 5.66
C LEU A 324 -17.09 -43.13 6.62
N ASN A 325 -17.62 -44.36 6.55
CA ASN A 325 -17.02 -45.48 7.26
C ASN A 325 -15.65 -45.80 6.62
N GLY A 326 -14.63 -46.12 7.44
CA GLY A 326 -13.32 -46.41 6.87
C GLY A 326 -12.28 -46.79 7.90
N LYS A 327 -11.05 -46.99 7.46
CA LYS A 327 -9.90 -47.36 8.23
C LYS A 327 -8.88 -46.23 8.27
N VAL A 328 -8.36 -45.88 9.42
CA VAL A 328 -7.30 -44.86 9.57
C VAL A 328 -6.00 -45.42 9.02
N VAL A 329 -5.45 -44.79 7.98
CA VAL A 329 -4.17 -45.19 7.36
C VAL A 329 -3.02 -44.27 7.73
N PHE A 330 -3.32 -43.05 8.21
CA PHE A 330 -2.32 -42.11 8.69
C PHE A 330 -2.88 -41.23 9.84
N ALA A 331 -2.10 -41.01 10.89
CA ALA A 331 -2.47 -40.13 11.98
C ALA A 331 -1.18 -39.66 12.68
N LYS A 332 -0.61 -38.52 12.26
CA LYS A 332 0.67 -37.98 12.77
C LYS A 332 0.72 -36.45 12.66
N ASP A 333 1.67 -35.89 13.42
CA ASP A 333 2.11 -34.49 13.26
C ASP A 333 3.03 -34.38 12.04
N THR A 334 2.87 -33.34 11.26
CA THR A 334 3.71 -32.99 10.10
C THR A 334 4.29 -31.61 10.29
N SER A 335 5.38 -31.30 9.58
CA SER A 335 6.08 -30.02 9.75
C SER A 335 5.28 -28.81 9.25
N MET A 336 4.50 -28.97 8.18
CA MET A 336 3.81 -27.86 7.54
C MET A 336 2.28 -27.91 7.61
N LEU A 337 1.71 -29.12 7.78
CA LEU A 337 0.25 -29.31 7.76
C LEU A 337 -0.33 -29.55 9.16
N ALA A 338 0.47 -29.31 10.20
CA ALA A 338 0.12 -29.60 11.58
C ALA A 338 -0.27 -31.08 11.75
N ARG A 339 -1.38 -31.39 12.42
CA ARG A 339 -1.84 -32.78 12.57
C ARG A 339 -2.70 -33.19 11.41
N VAL A 340 -2.35 -34.35 10.82
CA VAL A 340 -3.04 -34.92 9.67
C VAL A 340 -3.58 -36.29 10.03
N VAL A 341 -4.84 -36.52 9.65
CA VAL A 341 -5.48 -37.84 9.70
C VAL A 341 -5.96 -38.17 8.29
N ILE A 342 -5.61 -39.38 7.81
CA ILE A 342 -6.08 -39.91 6.52
C ILE A 342 -6.87 -41.17 6.80
N VAL A 343 -8.06 -41.24 6.23
CA VAL A 343 -8.99 -42.37 6.35
C VAL A 343 -9.21 -42.95 4.97
N GLU A 344 -9.00 -44.25 4.84
CA GLU A 344 -9.31 -45.05 3.66
C GLU A 344 -10.74 -45.56 3.80
N HIS A 345 -11.54 -45.40 2.75
CA HIS A 345 -12.93 -45.82 2.65
C HIS A 345 -13.12 -46.81 1.52
N ASP A 346 -14.32 -47.34 1.38
CA ASP A 346 -14.68 -48.17 0.27
C ASP A 346 -14.47 -47.49 -1.09
N ASP A 347 -14.40 -48.24 -2.16
CA ASP A 347 -14.21 -47.77 -3.54
C ASP A 347 -12.86 -47.02 -3.77
N GLY A 348 -11.90 -47.19 -2.89
CA GLY A 348 -10.59 -46.54 -2.94
C GLY A 348 -10.63 -45.04 -2.71
N ILE A 349 -11.65 -44.56 -1.99
CA ILE A 349 -11.76 -43.17 -1.54
C ILE A 349 -10.89 -42.97 -0.31
N HIS A 350 -10.14 -41.87 -0.28
CA HIS A 350 -9.44 -41.42 0.93
C HIS A 350 -9.89 -40.01 1.25
N THR A 351 -10.09 -39.76 2.52
CA THR A 351 -10.34 -38.41 3.07
C THR A 351 -9.19 -37.98 3.96
N ILE A 352 -8.71 -36.77 3.70
CA ILE A 352 -7.57 -36.16 4.38
C ILE A 352 -8.07 -34.99 5.21
N TYR A 353 -7.80 -35.04 6.50
CA TYR A 353 -8.13 -34.00 7.47
C TYR A 353 -6.81 -33.40 7.95
N ALA A 354 -6.45 -32.21 7.46
CA ALA A 354 -5.20 -31.53 7.81
C ALA A 354 -5.46 -30.25 8.60
N HIS A 355 -4.41 -29.73 9.22
CA HIS A 355 -4.45 -28.57 10.11
C HIS A 355 -5.32 -28.80 11.36
N LEU A 356 -5.40 -30.05 11.85
CA LEU A 356 -6.07 -30.35 13.11
C LEU A 356 -5.28 -29.75 14.28
N ASP A 357 -5.98 -29.19 15.28
CA ASP A 357 -5.40 -28.77 16.55
C ASP A 357 -5.13 -29.95 17.48
N LYS A 358 -6.03 -30.91 17.46
CA LYS A 358 -5.93 -32.16 18.25
C LYS A 358 -6.46 -33.33 17.43
N ILE A 359 -5.78 -34.43 17.43
CA ILE A 359 -6.30 -35.73 16.97
C ILE A 359 -7.06 -36.36 18.16
N ALA A 360 -8.22 -36.92 17.89
CA ALA A 360 -8.99 -37.59 18.96
C ALA A 360 -8.22 -38.80 19.50
N PRO A 361 -8.23 -39.07 20.85
CA PRO A 361 -7.41 -40.10 21.46
C PRO A 361 -7.67 -41.50 20.93
N ASN A 362 -8.86 -41.74 20.40
CA ASN A 362 -9.28 -43.00 19.82
C ASN A 362 -8.86 -43.20 18.37
N ILE A 363 -8.23 -42.21 17.72
CA ILE A 363 -7.74 -42.32 16.35
C ILE A 363 -6.32 -42.84 16.34
N LYS A 364 -6.16 -44.07 15.85
CA LYS A 364 -4.88 -44.76 15.69
C LYS A 364 -4.83 -45.42 14.33
N VAL A 365 -3.65 -45.43 13.69
CA VAL A 365 -3.42 -46.13 12.41
C VAL A 365 -3.85 -47.59 12.52
N GLY A 366 -4.56 -48.08 11.51
CA GLY A 366 -5.11 -49.45 11.47
C GLY A 366 -6.51 -49.57 12.05
N LYS A 367 -7.04 -48.59 12.76
CA LYS A 367 -8.37 -48.65 13.41
C LYS A 367 -9.49 -48.32 12.43
N ASN A 368 -10.54 -49.14 12.46
CA ASN A 368 -11.78 -48.84 11.75
C ASN A 368 -12.60 -47.79 12.51
N ILE A 369 -13.09 -46.80 11.82
CA ILE A 369 -13.93 -45.72 12.37
C ILE A 369 -15.21 -45.57 11.53
N LYS A 370 -16.31 -45.30 12.19
CA LYS A 370 -17.63 -45.09 11.55
C LYS A 370 -17.79 -43.66 11.05
N LYS A 371 -18.68 -43.46 10.10
CA LYS A 371 -19.22 -42.16 9.72
C LYS A 371 -19.70 -41.41 10.96
N GLY A 372 -19.36 -40.13 11.12
CA GLY A 372 -19.70 -39.29 12.26
C GLY A 372 -18.74 -39.46 13.45
N ALA A 373 -17.80 -40.42 13.43
CA ALA A 373 -16.79 -40.55 14.49
C ALA A 373 -15.89 -39.30 14.56
N ILE A 374 -15.53 -38.87 15.77
CA ILE A 374 -14.68 -37.71 15.97
C ILE A 374 -13.25 -38.05 15.54
N VAL A 375 -12.72 -37.34 14.54
CA VAL A 375 -11.36 -37.44 14.05
C VAL A 375 -10.41 -36.54 14.86
N GLY A 376 -10.91 -35.37 15.23
CA GLY A 376 -10.12 -34.38 15.94
C GLY A 376 -10.89 -33.10 16.22
N ARG A 377 -10.17 -32.04 16.52
CA ARG A 377 -10.70 -30.68 16.73
C ARG A 377 -9.88 -29.64 15.99
N ILE A 378 -10.52 -28.54 15.63
CA ILE A 378 -9.88 -27.38 15.02
C ILE A 378 -10.31 -26.10 15.76
N LYS A 379 -9.44 -25.10 15.79
CA LYS A 379 -9.78 -23.76 16.29
C LYS A 379 -10.47 -22.91 15.22
N ASN A 380 -9.99 -22.92 13.98
CA ASN A 380 -10.48 -22.05 12.90
C ASN A 380 -10.73 -22.79 11.58
N ASP A 381 -9.67 -23.24 10.92
CA ASP A 381 -9.69 -23.71 9.55
C ASP A 381 -9.36 -25.20 9.46
N LEU A 382 -10.11 -25.93 8.66
CA LEU A 382 -9.84 -27.34 8.31
C LEU A 382 -9.48 -27.38 6.82
N THR A 383 -8.31 -27.94 6.50
CA THR A 383 -8.01 -28.35 5.14
C THR A 383 -8.56 -29.74 4.93
N PHE A 384 -9.49 -29.88 4.00
CA PHE A 384 -10.18 -31.12 3.68
C PHE A 384 -9.96 -31.49 2.23
N GLU A 385 -9.35 -32.65 1.99
CA GLU A 385 -9.07 -33.18 0.65
C GLU A 385 -9.69 -34.54 0.49
N VAL A 386 -10.10 -34.87 -0.73
CA VAL A 386 -10.68 -36.16 -1.10
C VAL A 386 -9.97 -36.67 -2.35
N THR A 387 -9.50 -37.92 -2.27
CA THR A 387 -8.95 -38.62 -3.42
C THR A 387 -9.70 -39.94 -3.66
N GLN A 388 -9.77 -40.39 -4.89
CA GLN A 388 -10.26 -41.73 -5.22
C GLN A 388 -9.28 -42.41 -6.19
N LYS A 389 -8.64 -43.45 -5.71
CA LYS A 389 -7.54 -44.12 -6.46
C LYS A 389 -6.43 -43.05 -6.71
N ASN A 390 -6.17 -42.70 -7.97
CA ASN A 390 -5.15 -41.70 -8.33
C ASN A 390 -5.75 -40.33 -8.75
N PHE A 391 -7.02 -40.08 -8.42
CA PHE A 391 -7.74 -38.89 -8.85
C PHE A 391 -8.06 -37.99 -7.65
N HIS A 392 -7.91 -36.69 -7.82
CA HIS A 392 -8.46 -35.72 -6.88
C HIS A 392 -9.96 -35.52 -7.16
N ILE A 393 -10.74 -35.48 -6.11
CA ILE A 393 -12.19 -35.24 -6.15
C ILE A 393 -12.47 -33.91 -5.47
N ASN A 394 -13.37 -33.12 -6.04
CA ASN A 394 -13.88 -31.92 -5.35
C ASN A 394 -14.60 -32.32 -4.06
N PRO A 395 -14.06 -31.97 -2.88
CA PRO A 395 -14.66 -32.37 -1.61
C PRO A 395 -16.10 -31.90 -1.42
N LEU A 396 -16.50 -30.78 -2.05
CA LEU A 396 -17.86 -30.25 -1.99
C LEU A 396 -18.88 -31.09 -2.81
N GLU A 397 -18.40 -31.98 -3.68
CA GLU A 397 -19.27 -32.95 -4.34
C GLU A 397 -19.59 -34.17 -3.45
N LEU A 398 -18.65 -34.51 -2.54
CA LEU A 398 -18.82 -35.62 -1.60
C LEU A 398 -19.70 -35.26 -0.41
N ILE A 399 -19.55 -34.06 0.14
CA ILE A 399 -20.24 -33.64 1.39
C ILE A 399 -21.52 -32.85 1.08
N SER A 400 -22.49 -32.90 2.01
CA SER A 400 -23.65 -31.99 2.00
C SER A 400 -23.25 -30.63 2.58
N LEU A 401 -23.64 -29.56 1.90
CA LEU A 401 -23.55 -28.19 2.41
C LEU A 401 -24.88 -27.92 3.14
N ASN A 402 -24.82 -27.82 4.45
CA ASN A 402 -25.98 -27.44 5.26
C ASN A 402 -26.19 -25.94 5.21
#